data_c2e3c7dbabf6e3e6b848a9c0ef05aa8c
#
_entry.id   c2e3c7dbabf6e3e6b848a9c0ef05aa8c
#
_cell.length_a   1.000
_cell.length_b   1.000
_cell.length_c   1.000
_cell.angle_alpha   90.00
_cell.angle_beta   90.00
_cell.angle_gamma   90.00
#
_symmetry.space_group_name_H-M   'P 1'
#
loop_
_entity.id
_entity.type
_entity.pdbx_description
1 polymer ?
#
loop_
_entity_poly.entity_id
_entity_poly.type
_entity_poly.pdbx_seq_one_letter_code
_entity_poly.pdbx_strand_id
1 'polypeptide(L)'
;LEYSSVEEAQQIVAGLTDADKPLLILGGGSNLLLTGDYAGTVLHSSIMGIEVLGNGELAAAEHDDALLDPEFVFLRCGSGEVFDDVVAYAVEHGYHGAENLSIIPGEVGASAVQNIGAYGVEAKDIIYKVEAVEIATGRVVVFDNQDCHYSYRQSRFKHEWKDKYLVTHVVYRLSRSFVPDLDYGNIRASLAAKHIENPTAQQLRDAII
;
A
#
# COMPACT_ATOMS: atom_id res chain seq x y z
N LEU A 1 -0.56 19.75 -7.49
CA LEU A 1 -1.11 19.97 -6.15
C LEU A 1 -0.70 18.80 -5.26
N GLU A 2 -0.27 19.11 -4.05
CA GLU A 2 0.15 18.13 -3.05
C GLU A 2 -0.72 18.28 -1.80
N TYR A 3 -0.99 17.19 -1.09
CA TYR A 3 -1.75 17.17 0.15
C TYR A 3 -1.10 16.25 1.17
N SER A 4 -1.02 16.74 2.42
CA SER A 4 -0.35 16.04 3.54
C SER A 4 -1.34 15.55 4.61
N SER A 5 -2.63 15.76 4.41
CA SER A 5 -3.71 15.28 5.28
C SER A 5 -4.99 14.97 4.51
N VAL A 6 -5.91 14.26 5.15
CA VAL A 6 -7.24 13.98 4.60
C VAL A 6 -8.00 15.28 4.38
N GLU A 7 -7.91 16.23 5.32
CA GLU A 7 -8.56 17.53 5.26
C GLU A 7 -8.05 18.37 4.08
N GLU A 8 -6.73 18.36 3.82
CA GLU A 8 -6.16 19.04 2.66
C GLU A 8 -6.62 18.38 1.36
N ALA A 9 -6.65 17.03 1.28
CA ALA A 9 -7.22 16.34 0.14
C ALA A 9 -8.66 16.75 -0.12
N GLN A 10 -9.50 16.84 0.93
CA GLN A 10 -10.88 17.29 0.83
C GLN A 10 -10.99 18.76 0.36
N GLN A 11 -10.12 19.64 0.85
CA GLN A 11 -10.08 21.04 0.42
C GLN A 11 -9.68 21.16 -1.06
N ILE A 12 -8.68 20.39 -1.50
CA ILE A 12 -8.26 20.36 -2.90
C ILE A 12 -9.43 19.92 -3.78
N VAL A 13 -10.05 18.77 -3.48
CA VAL A 13 -11.15 18.28 -4.33
C VAL A 13 -12.36 19.20 -4.36
N ALA A 14 -12.64 19.91 -3.25
CA ALA A 14 -13.69 20.92 -3.20
C ALA A 14 -13.40 22.15 -4.08
N GLY A 15 -12.12 22.43 -4.33
CA GLY A 15 -11.68 23.55 -5.20
C GLY A 15 -11.53 23.17 -6.68
N LEU A 16 -11.54 21.88 -7.02
CA LEU A 16 -11.36 21.44 -8.42
C LEU A 16 -12.53 21.86 -9.30
N THR A 17 -12.20 22.31 -10.48
CA THR A 17 -13.13 22.73 -11.52
C THR A 17 -12.87 21.98 -12.85
N ASP A 18 -13.70 22.19 -13.84
CA ASP A 18 -13.45 21.63 -15.17
C ASP A 18 -12.18 22.18 -15.84
N ALA A 19 -11.70 23.35 -15.41
CA ALA A 19 -10.46 23.94 -15.91
C ALA A 19 -9.20 23.19 -15.43
N ASP A 20 -9.31 22.42 -14.33
CA ASP A 20 -8.21 21.65 -13.75
C ASP A 20 -8.02 20.29 -14.44
N LYS A 21 -8.94 19.92 -15.31
CA LYS A 21 -8.91 18.62 -16.03
C LYS A 21 -7.99 18.65 -17.27
N PRO A 22 -7.40 17.52 -17.65
CA PRO A 22 -7.51 16.21 -17.01
C PRO A 22 -6.73 16.13 -15.69
N LEU A 23 -7.18 15.26 -14.77
CA LEU A 23 -6.47 14.97 -13.53
C LEU A 23 -5.48 13.81 -13.74
N LEU A 24 -4.32 13.91 -13.10
CA LEU A 24 -3.37 12.81 -12.96
C LEU A 24 -3.10 12.58 -11.48
N ILE A 25 -3.57 11.45 -10.95
CA ILE A 25 -3.23 11.02 -9.59
C ILE A 25 -1.91 10.28 -9.69
N LEU A 26 -0.87 10.83 -9.08
CA LEU A 26 0.50 10.36 -9.18
C LEU A 26 1.03 10.00 -7.78
N GLY A 27 1.60 8.81 -7.61
CA GLY A 27 2.48 8.49 -6.50
C GLY A 27 3.91 8.96 -6.79
N GLY A 28 4.93 8.33 -6.23
CA GLY A 28 6.34 8.70 -6.40
C GLY A 28 6.90 8.68 -7.83
N GLY A 29 6.06 8.46 -8.85
CA GLY A 29 6.44 8.57 -10.26
C GLY A 29 7.32 7.43 -10.79
N SER A 30 7.61 6.42 -10.00
CA SER A 30 8.55 5.35 -10.33
C SER A 30 8.14 4.46 -11.52
N ASN A 31 6.87 4.50 -11.92
CA ASN A 31 6.32 3.67 -13.01
C ASN A 31 5.67 4.51 -14.13
N LEU A 32 6.02 5.78 -14.24
CA LEU A 32 5.49 6.69 -15.25
C LEU A 32 6.64 7.39 -15.99
N LEU A 33 6.56 7.45 -17.32
CA LEU A 33 7.43 8.25 -18.16
C LEU A 33 6.60 9.37 -18.81
N LEU A 34 6.84 10.60 -18.40
CA LEU A 34 6.27 11.77 -19.06
C LEU A 34 7.10 12.09 -20.31
N THR A 35 6.45 12.08 -21.48
CA THR A 35 7.09 12.37 -22.76
C THR A 35 6.91 13.82 -23.22
N GLY A 36 6.27 14.65 -22.40
CA GLY A 36 5.99 16.06 -22.65
C GLY A 36 5.27 16.68 -21.46
N ASP A 37 4.91 17.96 -21.60
CA ASP A 37 4.16 18.68 -20.58
C ASP A 37 2.75 18.06 -20.39
N TYR A 38 2.32 17.96 -19.13
CA TYR A 38 0.98 17.50 -18.81
C TYR A 38 0.02 18.70 -18.74
N ALA A 39 -0.90 18.76 -19.70
CA ALA A 39 -1.89 19.86 -19.80
C ALA A 39 -3.08 19.62 -18.87
N GLY A 40 -2.85 19.54 -17.56
CA GLY A 40 -3.88 19.29 -16.54
C GLY A 40 -3.29 19.41 -15.15
N THR A 41 -4.02 18.93 -14.14
CA THR A 41 -3.60 18.99 -12.74
C THR A 41 -3.07 17.65 -12.26
N VAL A 42 -1.85 17.65 -11.72
CA VAL A 42 -1.26 16.50 -11.03
C VAL A 42 -1.60 16.60 -9.55
N LEU A 43 -2.12 15.50 -8.99
CA LEU A 43 -2.45 15.35 -7.57
C LEU A 43 -1.50 14.31 -6.97
N HIS A 44 -0.77 14.68 -5.92
CA HIS A 44 0.19 13.82 -5.23
C HIS A 44 -0.10 13.82 -3.73
N SER A 45 -0.05 12.64 -3.11
CA SER A 45 -0.17 12.49 -1.66
C SER A 45 1.19 12.54 -1.00
N SER A 46 1.33 13.39 0.01
CA SER A 46 2.43 13.38 0.98
C SER A 46 1.93 13.04 2.39
N ILE A 47 0.81 12.31 2.49
CA ILE A 47 0.34 11.81 3.78
C ILE A 47 1.30 10.74 4.26
N MET A 48 2.01 11.03 5.35
CA MET A 48 3.00 10.18 5.97
C MET A 48 2.47 9.55 7.26
N GLY A 49 3.20 8.60 7.80
CA GLY A 49 2.97 7.95 9.09
C GLY A 49 2.66 6.47 8.97
N ILE A 50 3.22 5.69 9.90
CA ILE A 50 2.95 4.27 10.11
C ILE A 50 2.37 4.12 11.50
N GLU A 51 1.12 3.72 11.60
CA GLU A 51 0.39 3.55 12.85
C GLU A 51 0.02 2.08 13.06
N VAL A 52 0.33 1.55 14.25
CA VAL A 52 -0.14 0.23 14.64
C VAL A 52 -1.53 0.36 15.24
N LEU A 53 -2.53 -0.17 14.58
CA LEU A 53 -3.91 -0.14 15.06
C LEU A 53 -4.12 -1.18 16.18
N GLY A 54 -4.85 -0.79 17.22
CA GLY A 54 -5.24 -1.71 18.28
C GLY A 54 -6.30 -2.70 17.80
N ASN A 55 -6.01 -4.01 17.90
CA ASN A 55 -6.96 -5.05 17.47
C ASN A 55 -8.33 -4.91 18.14
N GLY A 56 -8.37 -4.54 19.43
CA GLY A 56 -9.64 -4.35 20.16
C GLY A 56 -10.45 -3.16 19.67
N GLU A 57 -9.80 -2.06 19.32
CA GLU A 57 -10.46 -0.87 18.77
C GLU A 57 -10.98 -1.16 17.36
N LEU A 58 -10.16 -1.84 16.54
CA LEU A 58 -10.53 -2.23 15.18
C LEU A 58 -11.71 -3.22 15.19
N ALA A 59 -11.66 -4.25 16.05
CA ALA A 59 -12.73 -5.23 16.20
C ALA A 59 -14.06 -4.57 16.64
N ALA A 60 -13.98 -3.61 17.55
CA ALA A 60 -15.17 -2.87 18.01
C ALA A 60 -15.74 -1.96 16.90
N ALA A 61 -14.89 -1.31 16.12
CA ALA A 61 -15.32 -0.45 15.02
C ALA A 61 -15.96 -1.25 13.87
N GLU A 62 -15.42 -2.43 13.56
CA GLU A 62 -15.88 -3.29 12.47
C GLU A 62 -16.97 -4.29 12.88
N HIS A 63 -17.25 -4.43 14.18
CA HIS A 63 -18.12 -5.48 14.74
C HIS A 63 -17.67 -6.90 14.33
N ASP A 64 -16.35 -7.15 14.31
CA ASP A 64 -15.75 -8.42 13.91
C ASP A 64 -14.73 -8.92 14.96
N ASP A 65 -15.14 -9.90 15.76
CA ASP A 65 -14.29 -10.49 16.78
C ASP A 65 -13.09 -11.27 16.22
N ALA A 66 -13.10 -11.63 14.92
CA ALA A 66 -11.94 -12.26 14.28
C ALA A 66 -10.72 -11.35 14.24
N LEU A 67 -10.91 -10.02 14.34
CA LEU A 67 -9.83 -9.03 14.42
C LEU A 67 -9.12 -9.02 15.79
N LEU A 68 -9.69 -9.68 16.81
CA LEU A 68 -9.04 -9.85 18.11
C LEU A 68 -7.92 -10.89 18.12
N ASP A 69 -7.76 -11.67 17.04
CA ASP A 69 -6.71 -12.68 16.95
C ASP A 69 -5.33 -12.02 17.14
N PRO A 70 -4.60 -12.38 18.22
CA PRO A 70 -3.30 -11.78 18.52
C PRO A 70 -2.22 -12.17 17.52
N GLU A 71 -2.46 -13.13 16.64
CA GLU A 71 -1.55 -13.50 15.55
C GLU A 71 -1.39 -12.35 14.55
N PHE A 72 -2.42 -11.54 14.37
CA PHE A 72 -2.38 -10.46 13.39
C PHE A 72 -2.07 -9.09 13.99
N VAL A 73 -1.43 -8.27 13.21
CA VAL A 73 -1.19 -6.85 13.47
C VAL A 73 -1.64 -6.03 12.25
N PHE A 74 -2.24 -4.89 12.52
CA PHE A 74 -2.74 -4.00 11.48
C PHE A 74 -1.91 -2.72 11.47
N LEU A 75 -1.28 -2.42 10.31
CA LEU A 75 -0.52 -1.20 10.09
C LEU A 75 -1.32 -0.27 9.18
N ARG A 76 -1.70 0.88 9.70
CA ARG A 76 -2.30 1.96 8.91
C ARG A 76 -1.18 2.88 8.43
N CYS A 77 -0.96 2.92 7.13
CA CYS A 77 0.15 3.65 6.51
C CYS A 77 -0.37 4.77 5.63
N GLY A 78 0.23 5.95 5.74
CA GLY A 78 -0.07 7.09 4.87
C GLY A 78 0.28 6.78 3.42
N SER A 79 -0.53 7.26 2.48
CA SER A 79 -0.38 6.93 1.05
C SER A 79 0.88 7.48 0.39
N GLY A 80 1.51 8.50 1.00
CA GLY A 80 2.79 9.08 0.57
C GLY A 80 4.03 8.40 1.15
N GLU A 81 3.86 7.43 2.09
CA GLU A 81 4.99 6.66 2.60
C GLU A 81 5.68 5.87 1.48
N VAL A 82 7.01 5.81 1.51
CA VAL A 82 7.77 4.91 0.64
C VAL A 82 7.44 3.46 1.02
N PHE A 83 6.95 2.68 0.07
CA PHE A 83 6.46 1.33 0.36
C PHE A 83 7.56 0.42 0.95
N ASP A 84 8.80 0.52 0.45
CA ASP A 84 9.91 -0.27 0.98
C ASP A 84 10.30 0.10 2.42
N ASP A 85 10.08 1.35 2.83
CA ASP A 85 10.29 1.78 4.22
C ASP A 85 9.24 1.14 5.15
N VAL A 86 7.99 0.98 4.67
CA VAL A 86 6.95 0.23 5.40
C VAL A 86 7.32 -1.25 5.54
N VAL A 87 7.87 -1.87 4.49
CA VAL A 87 8.37 -3.26 4.54
C VAL A 87 9.52 -3.38 5.53
N ALA A 88 10.49 -2.46 5.52
CA ALA A 88 11.59 -2.42 6.48
C ALA A 88 11.08 -2.30 7.91
N TYR A 89 10.18 -1.33 8.16
CA TYR A 89 9.54 -1.15 9.46
C TYR A 89 8.86 -2.44 9.96
N ALA A 90 8.10 -3.11 9.09
CA ALA A 90 7.41 -4.35 9.44
C ALA A 90 8.41 -5.44 9.86
N VAL A 91 9.46 -5.66 9.08
CA VAL A 91 10.51 -6.66 9.37
C VAL A 91 11.22 -6.35 10.70
N GLU A 92 11.59 -5.10 10.94
CA GLU A 92 12.26 -4.65 12.17
C GLU A 92 11.41 -4.85 13.43
N HIS A 93 10.07 -4.76 13.29
CA HIS A 93 9.14 -4.93 14.40
C HIS A 93 8.57 -6.36 14.54
N GLY A 94 9.05 -7.30 13.71
CA GLY A 94 8.57 -8.69 13.74
C GLY A 94 7.15 -8.84 13.23
N TYR A 95 6.76 -8.05 12.23
CA TYR A 95 5.50 -8.13 11.51
C TYR A 95 5.76 -8.69 10.12
N HIS A 96 5.14 -9.81 9.77
CA HIS A 96 5.54 -10.66 8.67
C HIS A 96 4.47 -10.76 7.58
N GLY A 97 4.92 -11.06 6.35
CA GLY A 97 4.09 -11.22 5.16
C GLY A 97 4.41 -10.23 4.04
N ALA A 98 5.22 -9.19 4.32
CA ALA A 98 5.61 -8.19 3.34
C ALA A 98 7.05 -8.38 2.80
N GLU A 99 7.84 -9.31 3.34
CA GLU A 99 9.28 -9.46 3.07
C GLU A 99 9.59 -9.59 1.58
N ASN A 100 8.79 -10.39 0.85
CA ASN A 100 8.96 -10.61 -0.59
C ASN A 100 8.65 -9.36 -1.44
N LEU A 101 8.02 -8.36 -0.86
CA LEU A 101 7.72 -7.09 -1.52
C LEU A 101 8.83 -6.04 -1.30
N SER A 102 9.98 -6.44 -0.77
CA SER A 102 11.13 -5.56 -0.54
C SER A 102 11.63 -4.91 -1.83
N ILE A 103 12.15 -3.70 -1.70
CA ILE A 103 12.78 -2.88 -2.76
C ILE A 103 11.87 -2.58 -3.98
N ILE A 104 10.56 -2.82 -3.87
CA ILE A 104 9.64 -2.37 -4.92
C ILE A 104 9.57 -0.83 -4.83
N PRO A 105 9.94 -0.11 -5.90
CA PRO A 105 9.89 1.34 -5.89
C PRO A 105 8.45 1.83 -5.92
N GLY A 106 8.19 2.94 -5.24
CA GLY A 106 6.89 3.60 -5.21
C GLY A 106 6.35 3.80 -3.78
N GLU A 107 5.17 4.32 -3.69
CA GLU A 107 4.51 4.71 -2.46
C GLU A 107 3.37 3.78 -2.09
N VAL A 108 2.96 3.83 -0.82
CA VAL A 108 1.87 3.05 -0.22
C VAL A 108 0.57 3.18 -1.03
N GLY A 109 0.15 4.40 -1.39
CA GLY A 109 -1.06 4.59 -2.19
C GLY A 109 -0.99 3.91 -3.55
N ALA A 110 0.17 3.99 -4.22
CA ALA A 110 0.40 3.33 -5.50
C ALA A 110 0.42 1.80 -5.37
N SER A 111 0.83 1.26 -4.20
CA SER A 111 0.83 -0.18 -3.95
C SER A 111 -0.58 -0.77 -4.05
N ALA A 112 -1.57 -0.07 -3.48
CA ALA A 112 -2.97 -0.45 -3.54
C ALA A 112 -3.58 -0.25 -4.93
N VAL A 113 -3.27 0.86 -5.60
CA VAL A 113 -3.79 1.14 -6.95
C VAL A 113 -3.30 0.11 -7.96
N GLN A 114 -2.02 -0.24 -7.92
CA GLN A 114 -1.39 -1.15 -8.88
C GLN A 114 -1.50 -2.62 -8.51
N ASN A 115 -1.85 -2.95 -7.26
CA ASN A 115 -1.62 -4.29 -6.72
C ASN A 115 -0.19 -4.74 -7.03
N ILE A 116 0.80 -3.97 -6.50
CA ILE A 116 2.21 -4.28 -6.72
C ILE A 116 2.55 -5.70 -6.23
N GLY A 117 3.54 -6.31 -6.81
CA GLY A 117 3.94 -7.65 -6.41
C GLY A 117 5.34 -7.99 -6.89
N ALA A 118 6.00 -8.86 -6.14
CA ALA A 118 7.28 -9.44 -6.46
C ALA A 118 7.42 -10.80 -5.77
N TYR A 119 8.28 -11.65 -6.31
CA TYR A 119 8.67 -12.92 -5.69
C TYR A 119 7.49 -13.77 -5.17
N GLY A 120 6.41 -13.86 -5.98
CA GLY A 120 5.24 -14.68 -5.66
C GLY A 120 4.19 -14.03 -4.77
N VAL A 121 4.45 -12.87 -4.17
CA VAL A 121 3.55 -12.15 -3.28
C VAL A 121 3.03 -10.89 -3.98
N GLU A 122 1.77 -10.54 -3.76
CA GLU A 122 1.13 -9.31 -4.24
C GLU A 122 0.63 -8.48 -3.05
N ALA A 123 0.51 -7.16 -3.23
CA ALA A 123 0.02 -6.26 -2.18
C ALA A 123 -1.38 -6.67 -1.65
N LYS A 124 -2.24 -7.22 -2.51
CA LYS A 124 -3.56 -7.74 -2.11
C LYS A 124 -3.50 -8.79 -1.01
N ASP A 125 -2.38 -9.53 -0.90
CA ASP A 125 -2.25 -10.63 0.06
C ASP A 125 -2.10 -10.09 1.49
N ILE A 126 -1.66 -8.84 1.63
CA ILE A 126 -1.49 -8.15 2.91
C ILE A 126 -2.42 -6.94 3.09
N ILE A 127 -3.03 -6.38 2.03
CA ILE A 127 -3.98 -5.28 2.18
C ILE A 127 -5.23 -5.77 2.90
N TYR A 128 -5.59 -5.08 3.99
CA TYR A 128 -6.86 -5.26 4.70
C TYR A 128 -7.91 -4.28 4.19
N LYS A 129 -7.58 -2.96 4.20
CA LYS A 129 -8.48 -1.88 3.75
C LYS A 129 -7.73 -0.79 3.02
N VAL A 130 -8.46 -0.01 2.22
CA VAL A 130 -7.97 1.20 1.55
C VAL A 130 -8.89 2.35 1.92
N GLU A 131 -8.32 3.41 2.50
CA GLU A 131 -9.02 4.66 2.81
C GLU A 131 -8.78 5.68 1.70
N ALA A 132 -9.81 6.39 1.29
CA ALA A 132 -9.70 7.36 0.20
C ALA A 132 -10.68 8.53 0.37
N VAL A 133 -10.41 9.63 -0.33
CA VAL A 133 -11.34 10.75 -0.53
C VAL A 133 -11.97 10.61 -1.91
N GLU A 134 -13.30 10.59 -1.97
CA GLU A 134 -14.04 10.59 -3.23
C GLU A 134 -13.97 11.99 -3.88
N ILE A 135 -13.41 12.08 -5.08
CA ILE A 135 -13.18 13.38 -5.76
C ILE A 135 -14.50 14.11 -6.04
N ALA A 136 -15.56 13.38 -6.38
CA ALA A 136 -16.83 13.99 -6.72
C ALA A 136 -17.57 14.65 -5.54
N THR A 137 -17.33 14.17 -4.31
CA THR A 137 -18.11 14.59 -3.13
C THR A 137 -17.25 15.12 -1.98
N GLY A 138 -15.94 14.88 -1.98
CA GLY A 138 -15.03 15.17 -0.88
C GLY A 138 -15.22 14.24 0.33
N ARG A 139 -16.07 13.21 0.26
CA ARG A 139 -16.31 12.30 1.38
C ARG A 139 -15.16 11.32 1.53
N VAL A 140 -14.83 11.01 2.79
CA VAL A 140 -13.96 9.89 3.11
C VAL A 140 -14.75 8.60 2.90
N VAL A 141 -14.13 7.66 2.21
CA VAL A 141 -14.66 6.31 1.95
C VAL A 141 -13.62 5.28 2.31
N VAL A 142 -14.07 4.10 2.71
CA VAL A 142 -13.22 2.96 3.06
C VAL A 142 -13.66 1.79 2.20
N PHE A 143 -12.71 1.11 1.60
CA PHE A 143 -12.92 -0.08 0.77
C PHE A 143 -12.28 -1.27 1.45
N ASP A 144 -13.00 -2.37 1.55
CA ASP A 144 -12.42 -3.65 1.90
C ASP A 144 -11.56 -4.20 0.75
N ASN A 145 -10.65 -5.09 1.08
CA ASN A 145 -9.81 -5.77 0.07
C ASN A 145 -10.65 -6.35 -1.08
N GLN A 146 -11.78 -6.99 -0.76
CA GLN A 146 -12.66 -7.60 -1.75
C GLN A 146 -13.29 -6.58 -2.70
N ASP A 147 -13.60 -5.38 -2.24
CA ASP A 147 -14.18 -4.31 -3.05
C ASP A 147 -13.23 -3.85 -4.15
N CYS A 148 -11.91 -3.94 -3.90
CA CYS A 148 -10.88 -3.50 -4.83
C CYS A 148 -10.74 -4.41 -6.05
N HIS A 149 -11.32 -5.61 -6.05
CA HIS A 149 -11.28 -6.60 -7.13
C HIS A 149 -9.86 -6.82 -7.69
N TYR A 150 -8.92 -7.06 -6.80
CA TYR A 150 -7.53 -7.25 -7.17
C TYR A 150 -7.30 -8.47 -8.06
N SER A 151 -6.45 -8.30 -9.06
CA SER A 151 -5.86 -9.35 -9.87
C SER A 151 -4.44 -8.95 -10.27
N TYR A 152 -3.73 -9.79 -11.01
CA TYR A 152 -2.32 -9.53 -11.33
C TYR A 152 -2.13 -8.12 -11.94
N ARG A 153 -1.44 -7.23 -11.20
CA ARG A 153 -1.18 -5.82 -11.56
C ARG A 153 -2.45 -5.01 -11.85
N GLN A 154 -3.61 -5.40 -11.31
CA GLN A 154 -4.90 -4.76 -11.54
C GLN A 154 -5.67 -4.54 -10.24
N SER A 155 -6.46 -3.46 -10.26
CA SER A 155 -7.47 -3.14 -9.25
C SER A 155 -8.59 -2.31 -9.88
N ARG A 156 -9.71 -2.12 -9.19
CA ARG A 156 -10.77 -1.20 -9.64
C ARG A 156 -10.27 0.26 -9.75
N PHE A 157 -9.26 0.65 -9.00
CA PHE A 157 -8.66 1.99 -9.12
C PHE A 157 -8.03 2.25 -10.49
N LYS A 158 -7.68 1.21 -11.24
CA LYS A 158 -7.16 1.34 -12.62
C LYS A 158 -8.27 1.30 -13.68
N HIS A 159 -9.50 0.98 -13.30
CA HIS A 159 -10.65 0.79 -14.19
C HIS A 159 -11.83 1.66 -13.77
N GLU A 160 -12.88 1.08 -13.18
CA GLU A 160 -14.13 1.79 -12.85
C GLU A 160 -13.95 2.95 -11.87
N TRP A 161 -12.91 2.88 -11.02
CA TRP A 161 -12.59 3.89 -10.03
C TRP A 161 -11.47 4.85 -10.46
N LYS A 162 -10.98 4.70 -11.68
CA LYS A 162 -9.95 5.59 -12.21
C LYS A 162 -10.40 7.04 -12.14
N ASP A 163 -9.50 7.89 -11.61
CA ASP A 163 -9.70 9.33 -11.44
C ASP A 163 -10.90 9.70 -10.55
N LYS A 164 -11.38 8.78 -9.69
CA LYS A 164 -12.52 9.02 -8.80
C LYS A 164 -12.13 9.13 -7.32
N TYR A 165 -10.99 8.61 -6.92
CA TYR A 165 -10.59 8.52 -5.51
C TYR A 165 -9.14 8.92 -5.34
N LEU A 166 -8.86 9.71 -4.30
CA LEU A 166 -7.52 9.97 -3.78
C LEU A 166 -7.29 9.00 -2.62
N VAL A 167 -6.43 8.01 -2.80
CA VAL A 167 -6.03 7.12 -1.70
C VAL A 167 -5.28 7.94 -0.65
N THR A 168 -5.71 7.85 0.61
CA THR A 168 -5.11 8.56 1.74
C THR A 168 -4.31 7.65 2.65
N HIS A 169 -4.82 6.43 2.91
CA HIS A 169 -4.13 5.44 3.71
C HIS A 169 -4.40 4.03 3.17
N VAL A 170 -3.50 3.12 3.50
CA VAL A 170 -3.70 1.68 3.30
C VAL A 170 -3.48 1.00 4.64
N VAL A 171 -4.40 0.13 5.01
CA VAL A 171 -4.26 -0.72 6.20
C VAL A 171 -3.78 -2.08 5.75
N TYR A 172 -2.60 -2.48 6.22
CA TYR A 172 -2.03 -3.81 5.98
C TYR A 172 -2.29 -4.72 7.17
N ARG A 173 -2.69 -5.96 6.92
CA ARG A 173 -2.77 -7.04 7.91
C ARG A 173 -1.55 -7.93 7.76
N LEU A 174 -0.72 -7.95 8.78
CA LEU A 174 0.51 -8.71 8.86
C LEU A 174 0.42 -9.76 9.98
N SER A 175 1.26 -10.80 9.91
CA SER A 175 1.35 -11.87 10.91
C SER A 175 2.47 -11.59 11.92
N ARG A 176 2.34 -12.11 13.13
CA ARG A 176 3.43 -12.16 14.11
C ARG A 176 4.31 -13.40 13.95
N SER A 177 3.85 -14.36 13.16
CA SER A 177 4.58 -15.59 12.85
C SER A 177 5.24 -15.50 11.48
N PHE A 178 6.55 -15.66 11.43
CA PHE A 178 7.28 -15.64 10.17
C PHE A 178 7.18 -16.99 9.46
N VAL A 179 6.63 -16.98 8.27
CA VAL A 179 6.60 -18.13 7.34
C VAL A 179 7.24 -17.70 6.03
N PRO A 180 8.51 -18.08 5.76
CA PRO A 180 9.21 -17.64 4.57
C PRO A 180 8.62 -18.25 3.29
N ASP A 181 8.32 -17.42 2.29
CA ASP A 181 8.06 -17.86 0.92
C ASP A 181 9.36 -17.74 0.11
N LEU A 182 9.96 -18.89 -0.24
CA LEU A 182 11.25 -18.97 -0.89
C LEU A 182 11.17 -19.56 -2.31
N ASP A 183 9.98 -19.89 -2.78
CA ASP A 183 9.80 -20.72 -3.98
C ASP A 183 9.83 -19.92 -5.29
N TYR A 184 9.99 -18.61 -5.21
CA TYR A 184 10.02 -17.76 -6.39
C TYR A 184 11.42 -17.19 -6.68
N GLY A 185 11.78 -17.16 -7.96
CA GLY A 185 13.03 -16.55 -8.43
C GLY A 185 14.29 -17.24 -7.88
N ASN A 186 15.30 -16.42 -7.58
CA ASN A 186 16.61 -16.88 -7.14
C ASN A 186 16.82 -16.80 -5.61
N ILE A 187 15.74 -16.61 -4.82
CA ILE A 187 15.84 -16.42 -3.37
C ILE A 187 16.59 -17.58 -2.72
N ARG A 188 16.19 -18.83 -3.00
CA ARG A 188 16.87 -20.04 -2.46
C ARG A 188 18.34 -20.09 -2.83
N ALA A 189 18.69 -19.74 -4.07
CA ALA A 189 20.08 -19.74 -4.53
C ALA A 189 20.91 -18.64 -3.84
N SER A 190 20.32 -17.45 -3.65
CA SER A 190 20.95 -16.33 -2.93
C SER A 190 21.21 -16.69 -1.46
N LEU A 191 20.24 -17.30 -0.79
CA LEU A 191 20.38 -17.76 0.60
C LEU A 191 21.41 -18.92 0.72
N ALA A 192 21.38 -19.87 -0.20
CA ALA A 192 22.34 -20.99 -0.22
C ALA A 192 23.78 -20.51 -0.43
N ALA A 193 24.01 -19.51 -1.29
CA ALA A 193 25.32 -18.89 -1.47
C ALA A 193 25.86 -18.24 -0.19
N LYS A 194 24.96 -17.81 0.70
CA LYS A 194 25.28 -17.27 2.03
C LYS A 194 25.26 -18.32 3.14
N HIS A 195 25.13 -19.62 2.81
CA HIS A 195 25.01 -20.75 3.75
C HIS A 195 23.83 -20.61 4.74
N ILE A 196 22.71 -20.02 4.30
CA ILE A 196 21.49 -19.82 5.09
C ILE A 196 20.45 -20.83 4.64
N GLU A 197 20.09 -21.80 5.49
CA GLU A 197 19.06 -22.82 5.22
C GLU A 197 17.68 -22.39 5.76
N ASN A 198 17.65 -21.79 6.94
CA ASN A 198 16.43 -21.30 7.60
C ASN A 198 16.58 -19.81 7.84
N PRO A 199 16.18 -18.96 6.88
CA PRO A 199 16.37 -17.52 7.01
C PRO A 199 15.47 -16.92 8.07
N THR A 200 15.92 -15.87 8.73
CA THR A 200 15.06 -14.91 9.41
C THR A 200 14.39 -13.99 8.38
N ALA A 201 13.37 -13.25 8.79
CA ALA A 201 12.72 -12.24 7.94
C ALA A 201 13.74 -11.22 7.37
N GLN A 202 14.65 -10.73 8.22
CA GLN A 202 15.72 -9.83 7.79
C GLN A 202 16.65 -10.48 6.76
N GLN A 203 17.05 -11.74 6.96
CA GLN A 203 17.91 -12.45 6.00
C GLN A 203 17.20 -12.73 4.67
N LEU A 204 15.87 -12.93 4.69
CA LEU A 204 15.07 -13.03 3.47
C LEU A 204 15.07 -11.69 2.72
N ARG A 205 14.77 -10.58 3.44
CA ARG A 205 14.85 -9.23 2.87
C ARG A 205 16.23 -8.95 2.27
N ASP A 206 17.33 -9.22 3.01
CA ASP A 206 18.71 -9.02 2.56
C ASP A 206 19.12 -9.91 1.37
N ALA A 207 18.39 -10.98 1.12
CA ALA A 207 18.62 -11.83 -0.04
C ALA A 207 17.88 -11.33 -1.30
N ILE A 208 16.87 -10.48 -1.13
CA ILE A 208 16.07 -9.84 -2.18
C ILE A 208 16.71 -8.52 -2.63
N ILE A 209 17.25 -7.75 -1.69
CA ILE A 209 18.01 -6.51 -1.94
C ILE A 209 19.38 -6.80 -2.58
#